data_cd5d5f4e7abf4ab468b3e5a01fdeddbf
#
_entry.id   cd5d5f4e7abf4ab468b3e5a01fdeddbf
#
_cell.length_a   1.000
_cell.length_b   1.000
_cell.length_c   1.000
_cell.angle_alpha   90.00
_cell.angle_beta   90.00
_cell.angle_gamma   90.00
#
_symmetry.space_group_name_H-M   'P 1'
#
loop_
_entity.id
_entity.type
_entity.pdbx_description
1 polymer ?
#
loop_
_entity_poly.entity_id
_entity_poly.type
_entity_poly.pdbx_seq_one_letter_code
_entity_poly.pdbx_strand_id
1 'polypeptide(L)'
;MDKELRQLRQLFSSDNVRVEKCGIGKVNAALGAQCMINEFHPDCIISSGCAGGNGDDINVQDVVVSSELCYHDVYCGTAIDNTTQFGQVQGLPVRFQADEIMLHHAQQMKNENGFQIHTGLIVTGDWFVDSKEKMRSIIAHFPDAKAVDMESCAIAQTCYLNHVPFISFRVISDIPLRDTDASQYHDFWNTVADHSFQVTKTFVERL
;
A
#
# COMPACT_ATOMS: atom_id res chain seq x y z
N MET A 1 10.60 4.05 -3.39
CA MET A 1 12.07 4.39 -3.40
C MET A 1 12.62 4.38 -4.82
N ASP A 2 13.88 4.78 -5.05
CA ASP A 2 14.44 4.83 -6.43
C ASP A 2 14.59 3.43 -7.06
N LYS A 3 14.78 2.40 -6.24
CA LYS A 3 14.84 1.00 -6.70
C LYS A 3 13.48 0.53 -7.25
N GLU A 4 12.38 0.80 -6.53
CA GLU A 4 11.00 0.50 -6.96
C GLU A 4 10.66 1.23 -8.27
N LEU A 5 10.94 2.54 -8.33
CA LEU A 5 10.68 3.35 -9.51
C LEU A 5 11.40 2.80 -10.75
N ARG A 6 12.68 2.44 -10.59
CA ARG A 6 13.47 1.89 -11.72
C ARG A 6 12.86 0.61 -12.26
N GLN A 7 12.45 -0.29 -11.37
CA GLN A 7 11.84 -1.56 -11.77
C GLN A 7 10.50 -1.35 -12.45
N LEU A 8 9.61 -0.53 -11.84
CA LEU A 8 8.31 -0.24 -12.44
C LEU A 8 8.44 0.44 -13.81
N ARG A 9 9.34 1.42 -13.97
CA ARG A 9 9.56 2.07 -15.26
C ARG A 9 10.09 1.12 -16.34
N GLN A 10 10.83 0.09 -15.98
CA GLN A 10 11.27 -0.94 -16.92
C GLN A 10 10.13 -1.86 -17.38
N LEU A 11 9.10 -2.02 -16.52
CA LEU A 11 7.95 -2.89 -16.82
C LEU A 11 6.91 -2.20 -17.73
N PHE A 12 6.84 -0.87 -17.71
CA PHE A 12 5.84 -0.10 -18.43
C PHE A 12 6.48 0.76 -19.53
N SER A 13 6.13 0.49 -20.75
CA SER A 13 6.57 1.25 -21.94
C SER A 13 5.40 1.87 -22.74
N SER A 14 4.17 1.71 -22.26
CA SER A 14 2.97 2.24 -22.91
C SER A 14 2.77 3.71 -22.59
N ASP A 15 2.36 4.51 -23.56
CA ASP A 15 2.00 5.93 -23.40
C ASP A 15 0.78 6.11 -22.49
N ASN A 16 -0.04 5.07 -22.30
CA ASN A 16 -1.23 5.08 -21.43
C ASN A 16 -0.89 4.85 -19.96
N VAL A 17 0.36 4.52 -19.62
CA VAL A 17 0.79 4.27 -18.24
C VAL A 17 1.87 5.25 -17.84
N ARG A 18 1.57 6.08 -16.86
CA ARG A 18 2.56 6.99 -16.26
C ARG A 18 3.05 6.45 -14.94
N VAL A 19 4.37 6.36 -14.78
CA VAL A 19 5.01 5.88 -13.55
C VAL A 19 5.82 7.00 -12.92
N GLU A 20 5.37 7.46 -11.74
CA GLU A 20 6.01 8.54 -11.01
C GLU A 20 6.31 8.14 -9.55
N LYS A 21 7.33 8.78 -8.99
CA LYS A 21 7.71 8.59 -7.59
C LYS A 21 6.95 9.56 -6.71
N CYS A 22 6.21 9.05 -5.74
CA CYS A 22 5.51 9.90 -4.77
C CYS A 22 6.38 10.36 -3.58
N GLY A 23 7.54 9.70 -3.34
CA GLY A 23 8.35 9.94 -2.13
C GLY A 23 7.95 9.04 -0.96
N ILE A 24 8.55 9.26 0.20
CA ILE A 24 8.32 8.48 1.43
C ILE A 24 7.47 9.30 2.40
N GLY A 25 6.50 8.64 3.03
CA GLY A 25 5.62 9.20 4.04
C GLY A 25 4.39 9.91 3.48
N LYS A 26 3.42 10.14 4.35
CA LYS A 26 2.06 10.58 4.01
C LYS A 26 2.01 11.88 3.22
N VAL A 27 2.78 12.89 3.63
CA VAL A 27 2.76 14.20 2.97
C VAL A 27 3.30 14.12 1.54
N ASN A 28 4.45 13.45 1.35
CA ASN A 28 5.03 13.28 0.02
C ASN A 28 4.11 12.47 -0.89
N ALA A 29 3.51 11.40 -0.36
CA ALA A 29 2.59 10.54 -1.08
C ALA A 29 1.33 11.30 -1.55
N ALA A 30 0.73 12.10 -0.67
CA ALA A 30 -0.43 12.92 -1.00
C ALA A 30 -0.10 13.99 -2.06
N LEU A 31 1.02 14.71 -1.90
CA LEU A 31 1.47 15.70 -2.88
C LEU A 31 1.76 15.07 -4.24
N GLY A 32 2.46 13.92 -4.26
CA GLY A 32 2.77 13.20 -5.49
C GLY A 32 1.51 12.76 -6.23
N ALA A 33 0.53 12.20 -5.50
CA ALA A 33 -0.75 11.82 -6.07
C ALA A 33 -1.54 13.03 -6.60
N GLN A 34 -1.57 14.14 -5.86
CA GLN A 34 -2.26 15.35 -6.30
C GLN A 34 -1.60 15.97 -7.54
N CYS A 35 -0.26 15.99 -7.60
CA CYS A 35 0.44 16.45 -8.81
C CYS A 35 0.10 15.58 -10.01
N MET A 36 0.09 14.25 -9.84
CA MET A 36 -0.25 13.30 -10.89
C MET A 36 -1.68 13.50 -11.40
N ILE A 37 -2.65 13.68 -10.49
CA ILE A 37 -4.04 13.96 -10.85
C ILE A 37 -4.16 15.26 -11.65
N ASN A 38 -3.51 16.33 -11.21
CA ASN A 38 -3.60 17.63 -11.84
C ASN A 38 -2.90 17.68 -13.22
N GLU A 39 -1.80 16.94 -13.38
CA GLU A 39 -0.99 16.98 -14.60
C GLU A 39 -1.49 16.01 -15.67
N PHE A 40 -1.90 14.80 -15.27
CA PHE A 40 -2.20 13.73 -16.21
C PHE A 40 -3.69 13.36 -16.32
N HIS A 41 -4.53 13.83 -15.38
CA HIS A 41 -5.97 13.51 -15.33
C HIS A 41 -6.23 11.99 -15.51
N PRO A 42 -5.62 11.13 -14.69
CA PRO A 42 -5.66 9.68 -14.89
C PRO A 42 -7.07 9.11 -14.62
N ASP A 43 -7.45 8.07 -15.36
CA ASP A 43 -8.68 7.30 -15.14
C ASP A 43 -8.65 6.56 -13.80
N CYS A 44 -7.46 6.14 -13.34
CA CYS A 44 -7.24 5.53 -12.04
C CYS A 44 -5.80 5.74 -11.56
N ILE A 45 -5.58 5.58 -10.26
CA ILE A 45 -4.24 5.56 -9.65
C ILE A 45 -3.99 4.20 -9.00
N ILE A 46 -2.82 3.63 -9.28
CA ILE A 46 -2.32 2.41 -8.66
C ILE A 46 -1.09 2.78 -7.83
N SER A 47 -1.16 2.55 -6.52
CA SER A 47 0.03 2.63 -5.67
C SER A 47 0.76 1.29 -5.72
N SER A 48 2.06 1.30 -6.03
CA SER A 48 2.88 0.09 -6.04
C SER A 48 4.17 0.32 -5.27
N GLY A 49 4.50 -0.60 -4.36
CA GLY A 49 5.66 -0.49 -3.49
C GLY A 49 5.81 -1.68 -2.56
N CYS A 50 6.68 -1.55 -1.56
CA CYS A 50 6.88 -2.57 -0.54
C CYS A 50 6.12 -2.25 0.75
N ALA A 51 5.92 -3.28 1.60
CA ALA A 51 5.29 -3.17 2.91
C ALA A 51 5.79 -4.26 3.86
N GLY A 52 5.69 -4.02 5.15
CA GLY A 52 5.78 -5.05 6.17
C GLY A 52 4.49 -5.88 6.22
N GLY A 53 4.62 -7.21 6.23
CA GLY A 53 3.48 -8.13 6.24
C GLY A 53 2.99 -8.47 7.65
N ASN A 54 1.69 -8.81 7.76
CA ASN A 54 1.07 -9.33 8.97
C ASN A 54 0.10 -10.48 8.65
N GLY A 55 0.25 -11.57 9.34
CA GLY A 55 -0.55 -12.79 9.21
C GLY A 55 0.32 -14.03 9.14
N ASP A 56 -0.23 -15.17 9.59
CA ASP A 56 0.48 -16.45 9.59
C ASP A 56 0.62 -17.02 8.17
N ASP A 57 -0.27 -16.64 7.29
CA ASP A 57 -0.36 -17.04 5.89
C ASP A 57 0.44 -16.16 4.92
N ILE A 58 1.01 -15.04 5.41
CA ILE A 58 1.76 -14.07 4.59
C ILE A 58 3.27 -14.33 4.72
N ASN A 59 3.96 -14.33 3.60
CA ASN A 59 5.40 -14.52 3.51
C ASN A 59 6.09 -13.36 2.76
N VAL A 60 7.40 -13.25 2.96
CA VAL A 60 8.23 -12.32 2.16
C VAL A 60 8.07 -12.67 0.67
N GLN A 61 7.90 -11.64 -0.16
CA GLN A 61 7.62 -11.69 -1.60
C GLN A 61 6.15 -11.90 -1.98
N ASP A 62 5.28 -12.31 -1.05
CA ASP A 62 3.85 -12.28 -1.32
C ASP A 62 3.39 -10.85 -1.63
N VAL A 63 2.26 -10.72 -2.28
CA VAL A 63 1.66 -9.42 -2.60
C VAL A 63 0.36 -9.24 -1.83
N VAL A 64 0.22 -8.12 -1.15
CA VAL A 64 -1.04 -7.69 -0.56
C VAL A 64 -1.66 -6.62 -1.43
N VAL A 65 -2.87 -6.90 -1.93
CA VAL A 65 -3.72 -5.95 -2.65
C VAL A 65 -4.71 -5.35 -1.67
N SER A 66 -4.83 -4.03 -1.67
CA SER A 66 -5.76 -3.36 -0.76
C SER A 66 -7.22 -3.66 -1.13
N SER A 67 -8.01 -4.13 -0.17
CA SER A 67 -9.47 -3.97 -0.21
C SER A 67 -9.88 -2.68 0.47
N GLU A 68 -9.18 -2.33 1.52
CA GLU A 68 -9.39 -1.15 2.34
C GLU A 68 -8.05 -0.56 2.79
N LEU A 69 -8.05 0.74 3.09
CA LEU A 69 -6.88 1.44 3.60
C LEU A 69 -7.27 2.32 4.80
N CYS A 70 -6.39 2.40 5.80
CA CYS A 70 -6.62 3.17 7.02
C CYS A 70 -5.30 3.73 7.52
N TYR A 71 -5.33 4.80 8.34
CA TYR A 71 -4.15 5.27 9.04
C TYR A 71 -3.98 4.53 10.36
N HIS A 72 -2.76 4.11 10.68
CA HIS A 72 -2.45 3.51 11.98
C HIS A 72 -1.91 4.51 13.01
N ASP A 73 -1.60 5.73 12.60
CA ASP A 73 -0.98 6.78 13.41
C ASP A 73 -1.82 8.07 13.52
N VAL A 74 -3.09 8.02 13.11
CA VAL A 74 -4.02 9.14 13.21
C VAL A 74 -4.99 8.92 14.37
N TYR A 75 -5.10 9.92 15.22
CA TYR A 75 -6.07 9.95 16.31
C TYR A 75 -6.56 11.36 16.56
N CYS A 76 -7.78 11.67 16.12
CA CYS A 76 -8.42 12.97 16.37
C CYS A 76 -9.12 13.07 17.73
N GLY A 77 -9.16 11.96 18.48
CA GLY A 77 -9.78 11.88 19.79
C GLY A 77 -11.30 11.90 19.78
N THR A 78 -11.89 11.55 20.91
CA THR A 78 -13.36 11.54 21.11
C THR A 78 -13.90 12.82 21.75
N ALA A 79 -13.02 13.76 22.12
CA ALA A 79 -13.43 15.00 22.82
C ALA A 79 -14.24 15.97 21.95
N ILE A 80 -14.03 15.92 20.61
CA ILE A 80 -14.74 16.76 19.64
C ILE A 80 -16.00 16.04 19.14
N ASP A 81 -15.85 14.76 18.84
CA ASP A 81 -16.86 13.92 18.25
C ASP A 81 -16.68 12.48 18.78
N ASN A 82 -17.63 12.00 19.56
CA ASN A 82 -17.59 10.65 20.14
C ASN A 82 -17.79 9.53 19.13
N THR A 83 -17.99 9.84 17.85
CA THR A 83 -18.09 8.89 16.73
C THR A 83 -16.78 8.70 15.97
N THR A 84 -15.80 9.60 16.12
CA THR A 84 -14.50 9.50 15.46
C THR A 84 -13.71 8.33 16.03
N GLN A 85 -13.26 7.43 15.13
CA GLN A 85 -12.53 6.22 15.49
C GLN A 85 -11.01 6.42 15.39
N PHE A 86 -10.24 5.52 16.01
CA PHE A 86 -8.79 5.47 15.82
C PHE A 86 -8.47 5.17 14.34
N GLY A 87 -7.51 5.90 13.77
CA GLY A 87 -7.18 5.84 12.34
C GLY A 87 -7.98 6.78 11.46
N GLN A 88 -9.03 7.40 11.97
CA GLN A 88 -9.91 8.29 11.22
C GLN A 88 -9.47 9.74 11.30
N VAL A 89 -9.32 10.39 10.14
CA VAL A 89 -9.31 11.85 10.04
C VAL A 89 -10.77 12.33 10.19
N GLN A 90 -11.03 13.26 11.11
CA GLN A 90 -12.37 13.75 11.37
C GLN A 90 -13.05 14.26 10.08
N GLY A 91 -14.30 13.85 9.87
CA GLY A 91 -15.08 14.20 8.68
C GLY A 91 -14.79 13.37 7.44
N LEU A 92 -13.85 12.43 7.51
CA LEU A 92 -13.53 11.49 6.42
C LEU A 92 -13.90 10.04 6.81
N PRO A 93 -13.95 9.11 5.84
CA PRO A 93 -14.15 7.69 6.14
C PRO A 93 -13.08 7.14 7.10
N VAL A 94 -13.45 6.19 7.95
CA VAL A 94 -12.49 5.45 8.79
C VAL A 94 -11.55 4.64 7.91
N ARG A 95 -12.12 4.00 6.87
CA ARG A 95 -11.40 3.21 5.88
C ARG A 95 -11.75 3.68 4.48
N PHE A 96 -10.74 3.92 3.69
CA PHE A 96 -10.89 4.21 2.26
C PHE A 96 -10.98 2.88 1.52
N GLN A 97 -12.05 2.70 0.75
CA GLN A 97 -12.25 1.48 -0.05
C GLN A 97 -11.39 1.56 -1.32
N ALA A 98 -10.81 0.44 -1.73
CA ALA A 98 -10.30 0.31 -3.08
C ALA A 98 -11.46 0.35 -4.09
N ASP A 99 -11.18 0.74 -5.33
CA ASP A 99 -12.20 0.70 -6.39
C ASP A 99 -12.70 -0.74 -6.60
N GLU A 100 -14.02 -0.92 -6.64
CA GLU A 100 -14.65 -2.24 -6.69
C GLU A 100 -14.31 -3.03 -7.96
N ILE A 101 -14.22 -2.34 -9.10
CA ILE A 101 -13.90 -2.98 -10.39
C ILE A 101 -12.44 -3.42 -10.39
N MET A 102 -11.54 -2.54 -9.96
CA MET A 102 -10.11 -2.84 -9.85
C MET A 102 -9.86 -3.98 -8.86
N LEU A 103 -10.54 -3.96 -7.71
CA LEU A 103 -10.42 -5.02 -6.69
C LEU A 103 -10.92 -6.37 -7.24
N HIS A 104 -12.05 -6.37 -7.95
CA HIS A 104 -12.56 -7.58 -8.58
C HIS A 104 -11.57 -8.18 -9.59
N HIS A 105 -10.96 -7.36 -10.45
CA HIS A 105 -9.92 -7.81 -11.37
C HIS A 105 -8.69 -8.37 -10.63
N ALA A 106 -8.25 -7.71 -9.57
CA ALA A 106 -7.12 -8.17 -8.76
C ALA A 106 -7.39 -9.54 -8.09
N GLN A 107 -8.60 -9.76 -7.58
CA GLN A 107 -9.01 -11.02 -6.96
C GLN A 107 -9.06 -12.21 -7.94
N GLN A 108 -9.21 -11.94 -9.24
CA GLN A 108 -9.17 -12.97 -10.27
C GLN A 108 -7.76 -13.32 -10.76
N MET A 109 -6.75 -12.59 -10.28
CA MET A 109 -5.36 -12.90 -10.62
C MET A 109 -4.94 -14.20 -9.95
N LYS A 110 -4.25 -15.04 -10.71
CA LYS A 110 -3.69 -16.29 -10.18
C LYS A 110 -2.30 -16.03 -9.62
N ASN A 111 -1.96 -16.79 -8.61
CA ASN A 111 -0.60 -16.84 -8.09
C ASN A 111 0.35 -17.30 -9.20
N GLU A 112 1.24 -16.43 -9.61
CA GLU A 112 2.27 -16.71 -10.60
C GLU A 112 3.64 -16.73 -9.93
N ASN A 113 4.54 -17.58 -10.39
CA ASN A 113 5.93 -17.66 -9.91
C ASN A 113 6.12 -18.03 -8.41
N GLY A 114 5.16 -18.68 -7.79
CA GLY A 114 5.30 -19.19 -6.41
C GLY A 114 4.97 -18.19 -5.32
N PHE A 115 4.63 -16.94 -5.64
CA PHE A 115 4.16 -15.93 -4.68
C PHE A 115 2.64 -15.95 -4.57
N GLN A 116 2.14 -15.67 -3.37
CA GLN A 116 0.70 -15.58 -3.16
C GLN A 116 0.22 -14.13 -3.26
N ILE A 117 -1.00 -13.97 -3.76
CA ILE A 117 -1.69 -12.69 -3.80
C ILE A 117 -2.78 -12.75 -2.73
N HIS A 118 -2.66 -11.88 -1.74
CA HIS A 118 -3.63 -11.70 -0.67
C HIS A 118 -4.42 -10.43 -0.89
N THR A 119 -5.64 -10.39 -0.39
CA THR A 119 -6.47 -9.18 -0.39
C THR A 119 -6.80 -8.82 1.05
N GLY A 120 -6.72 -7.55 1.41
CA GLY A 120 -7.04 -7.14 2.77
C GLY A 120 -6.73 -5.68 3.10
N LEU A 121 -6.85 -5.35 4.39
CA LEU A 121 -6.56 -4.04 4.92
C LEU A 121 -5.05 -3.75 4.88
N ILE A 122 -4.68 -2.61 4.28
CA ILE A 122 -3.34 -2.03 4.40
C ILE A 122 -3.45 -0.82 5.34
N VAL A 123 -2.60 -0.78 6.37
CA VAL A 123 -2.55 0.34 7.31
C VAL A 123 -1.30 1.18 7.08
N THR A 124 -1.46 2.50 7.07
CA THR A 124 -0.42 3.47 6.69
C THR A 124 -0.11 4.42 7.85
N GLY A 125 1.16 4.76 8.03
CA GLY A 125 1.60 5.82 8.94
C GLY A 125 3.03 6.25 8.67
N ASP A 126 3.48 7.36 9.28
CA ASP A 126 4.85 7.86 9.13
C ASP A 126 5.85 7.15 10.05
N TRP A 127 5.66 5.84 10.24
CA TRP A 127 6.55 4.98 11.01
C TRP A 127 7.18 3.92 10.11
N PHE A 128 8.51 3.79 10.16
CA PHE A 128 9.15 2.57 9.72
C PHE A 128 8.98 1.52 10.82
N VAL A 129 8.21 0.47 10.52
CA VAL A 129 7.85 -0.58 11.50
C VAL A 129 8.95 -1.64 11.50
N ASP A 130 10.01 -1.37 12.26
CA ASP A 130 11.24 -2.16 12.35
C ASP A 130 11.27 -3.12 13.56
N SER A 131 10.20 -3.20 14.33
CA SER A 131 10.17 -4.01 15.55
C SER A 131 8.84 -4.66 15.83
N LYS A 132 8.89 -5.79 16.55
CA LYS A 132 7.70 -6.52 17.03
C LYS A 132 6.82 -5.65 17.91
N GLU A 133 7.41 -4.76 18.70
CA GLU A 133 6.67 -3.86 19.60
C GLU A 133 5.82 -2.87 18.81
N LYS A 134 6.41 -2.19 17.83
CA LYS A 134 5.67 -1.29 16.93
C LYS A 134 4.54 -2.01 16.21
N MET A 135 4.83 -3.19 15.64
CA MET A 135 3.80 -3.97 14.94
C MET A 135 2.68 -4.41 15.87
N ARG A 136 2.98 -4.86 17.11
CA ARG A 136 1.96 -5.22 18.10
C ARG A 136 1.08 -4.05 18.49
N SER A 137 1.63 -2.84 18.60
CA SER A 137 0.84 -1.64 18.89
C SER A 137 -0.14 -1.31 17.77
N ILE A 138 0.25 -1.53 16.52
CA ILE A 138 -0.61 -1.32 15.35
C ILE A 138 -1.73 -2.35 15.30
N ILE A 139 -1.41 -3.64 15.38
CA ILE A 139 -2.43 -4.71 15.30
C ILE A 139 -3.37 -4.76 16.50
N ALA A 140 -3.01 -4.14 17.63
CA ALA A 140 -3.93 -3.96 18.75
C ALA A 140 -5.15 -3.10 18.37
N HIS A 141 -4.99 -2.17 17.44
CA HIS A 141 -6.07 -1.35 16.88
C HIS A 141 -6.63 -1.90 15.56
N PHE A 142 -5.81 -2.60 14.80
CA PHE A 142 -6.12 -3.12 13.46
C PHE A 142 -5.78 -4.62 13.34
N PRO A 143 -6.51 -5.49 14.05
CA PRO A 143 -6.18 -6.92 14.08
C PRO A 143 -6.35 -7.63 12.73
N ASP A 144 -7.11 -7.02 11.82
CA ASP A 144 -7.36 -7.49 10.45
C ASP A 144 -6.37 -6.93 9.41
N ALA A 145 -5.41 -6.09 9.82
CA ALA A 145 -4.40 -5.57 8.92
C ALA A 145 -3.54 -6.70 8.33
N LYS A 146 -3.37 -6.70 7.01
CA LYS A 146 -2.53 -7.64 6.26
C LYS A 146 -1.14 -7.07 5.94
N ALA A 147 -1.04 -5.75 5.81
CA ALA A 147 0.23 -5.07 5.55
C ALA A 147 0.28 -3.70 6.21
N VAL A 148 1.50 -3.21 6.45
CA VAL A 148 1.78 -1.88 6.96
C VAL A 148 2.77 -1.17 6.04
N ASP A 149 2.45 0.07 5.68
CA ASP A 149 3.29 0.91 4.82
C ASP A 149 3.30 2.38 5.27
N MET A 150 3.86 3.25 4.44
CA MET A 150 3.99 4.67 4.77
C MET A 150 3.26 5.60 3.78
N GLU A 151 2.59 5.10 2.74
CA GLU A 151 2.06 5.92 1.63
C GLU A 151 0.62 5.62 1.23
N SER A 152 0.22 4.35 1.18
CA SER A 152 -1.00 3.90 0.48
C SER A 152 -2.25 4.65 0.88
N CYS A 153 -2.50 4.82 2.18
CA CYS A 153 -3.71 5.48 2.66
C CYS A 153 -3.72 6.98 2.34
N ALA A 154 -2.54 7.64 2.31
CA ALA A 154 -2.46 9.05 1.94
C ALA A 154 -2.77 9.26 0.45
N ILE A 155 -2.33 8.34 -0.41
CA ILE A 155 -2.72 8.33 -1.84
C ILE A 155 -4.21 8.04 -1.98
N ALA A 156 -4.74 7.03 -1.25
CA ALA A 156 -6.16 6.68 -1.25
C ALA A 156 -7.04 7.85 -0.81
N GLN A 157 -6.67 8.56 0.26
CA GLN A 157 -7.38 9.77 0.70
C GLN A 157 -7.35 10.86 -0.37
N THR A 158 -6.21 11.08 -1.03
CA THR A 158 -6.09 12.07 -2.11
C THR A 158 -7.00 11.68 -3.28
N CYS A 159 -7.00 10.41 -3.68
CA CYS A 159 -7.88 9.90 -4.74
C CYS A 159 -9.36 10.01 -4.36
N TYR A 160 -9.73 9.67 -3.12
CA TYR A 160 -11.08 9.84 -2.59
C TYR A 160 -11.59 11.27 -2.70
N LEU A 161 -10.76 12.25 -2.29
CA LEU A 161 -11.12 13.68 -2.34
C LEU A 161 -11.21 14.23 -3.78
N ASN A 162 -10.53 13.61 -4.74
CA ASN A 162 -10.54 13.96 -6.14
C ASN A 162 -11.46 13.06 -6.99
N HIS A 163 -12.17 12.10 -6.39
CA HIS A 163 -13.04 11.14 -7.08
C HIS A 163 -12.32 10.32 -8.17
N VAL A 164 -11.06 9.94 -7.92
CA VAL A 164 -10.25 9.11 -8.81
C VAL A 164 -10.24 7.68 -8.27
N PRO A 165 -10.56 6.65 -9.08
CA PRO A 165 -10.43 5.24 -8.70
C PRO A 165 -9.03 4.89 -8.22
N PHE A 166 -8.91 4.06 -7.17
CA PHE A 166 -7.63 3.75 -6.53
C PHE A 166 -7.55 2.31 -6.06
N ILE A 167 -6.34 1.73 -6.16
CA ILE A 167 -5.96 0.46 -5.53
C ILE A 167 -4.48 0.47 -5.17
N SER A 168 -4.08 -0.30 -4.16
CA SER A 168 -2.67 -0.46 -3.77
C SER A 168 -2.22 -1.91 -3.89
N PHE A 169 -1.00 -2.09 -4.41
CA PHE A 169 -0.27 -3.36 -4.48
C PHE A 169 1.00 -3.24 -3.65
N ARG A 170 1.17 -4.08 -2.64
CA ARG A 170 2.33 -4.09 -1.75
C ARG A 170 3.03 -5.43 -1.78
N VAL A 171 4.26 -5.45 -2.26
CA VAL A 171 5.15 -6.61 -2.13
C VAL A 171 5.67 -6.66 -0.71
N ILE A 172 5.55 -7.80 -0.06
CA ILE A 172 5.99 -7.97 1.31
C ILE A 172 7.51 -8.10 1.35
N SER A 173 8.17 -7.10 1.92
CA SER A 173 9.62 -7.05 2.07
C SER A 173 10.11 -7.75 3.34
N ASP A 174 9.29 -7.74 4.37
CA ASP A 174 9.61 -8.24 5.70
C ASP A 174 8.34 -8.55 6.50
N ILE A 175 8.49 -9.28 7.57
CA ILE A 175 7.40 -9.60 8.51
C ILE A 175 7.84 -9.17 9.91
N PRO A 176 7.47 -7.96 10.36
CA PRO A 176 8.02 -7.38 11.60
C PRO A 176 7.81 -8.24 12.85
N LEU A 177 6.76 -9.08 12.89
CA LEU A 177 6.55 -10.01 14.01
C LEU A 177 7.49 -11.21 13.99
N ARG A 178 8.09 -11.55 12.85
CA ARG A 178 9.02 -12.67 12.67
C ARG A 178 10.47 -12.22 12.50
N ASP A 179 10.67 -10.94 12.15
CA ASP A 179 11.99 -10.36 11.90
C ASP A 179 12.62 -9.82 13.19
N THR A 180 13.93 -9.67 13.14
CA THR A 180 14.73 -8.94 14.13
C THR A 180 15.62 -7.95 13.39
N ASP A 181 15.63 -6.71 13.86
CA ASP A 181 16.53 -5.65 13.36
C ASP A 181 16.38 -5.35 11.85
N ALA A 182 15.18 -5.52 11.30
CA ALA A 182 14.85 -5.31 9.89
C ALA A 182 15.76 -6.09 8.91
N SER A 183 16.26 -7.25 9.31
CA SER A 183 17.18 -8.07 8.50
C SER A 183 16.51 -8.54 7.20
N GLN A 184 15.24 -8.98 7.26
CA GLN A 184 14.48 -9.40 6.09
C GLN A 184 14.32 -8.26 5.07
N TYR A 185 14.05 -7.04 5.53
CA TYR A 185 13.97 -5.86 4.66
C TYR A 185 15.28 -5.60 3.91
N HIS A 186 16.43 -5.71 4.59
CA HIS A 186 17.72 -5.54 3.95
C HIS A 186 18.02 -6.66 2.96
N ASP A 187 17.73 -7.92 3.33
CA ASP A 187 17.93 -9.09 2.48
C ASP A 187 17.03 -9.06 1.23
N PHE A 188 15.77 -8.63 1.37
CA PHE A 188 14.86 -8.46 0.25
C PHE A 188 15.45 -7.60 -0.86
N TRP A 189 16.02 -6.46 -0.52
CA TRP A 189 16.61 -5.55 -1.51
C TRP A 189 17.91 -6.07 -2.13
N ASN A 190 18.58 -7.01 -1.49
CA ASN A 190 19.81 -7.61 -2.00
C ASN A 190 19.55 -8.81 -2.92
N THR A 191 18.40 -9.51 -2.76
CA THR A 191 18.20 -10.82 -3.37
C THR A 191 17.01 -10.91 -4.33
N VAL A 192 15.96 -10.11 -4.16
CA VAL A 192 14.65 -10.46 -4.74
C VAL A 192 14.00 -9.37 -5.58
N ALA A 193 14.49 -8.16 -5.49
CA ALA A 193 13.79 -7.00 -6.02
C ALA A 193 13.43 -7.02 -7.51
N ASP A 194 14.13 -7.79 -8.37
CA ASP A 194 14.03 -7.66 -9.82
C ASP A 194 12.71 -8.18 -10.44
N HIS A 195 11.97 -9.03 -9.73
CA HIS A 195 10.70 -9.60 -10.24
C HIS A 195 9.48 -9.26 -9.40
N SER A 196 9.66 -8.52 -8.31
CA SER A 196 8.64 -8.30 -7.28
C SER A 196 7.42 -7.49 -7.76
N PHE A 197 7.59 -6.66 -8.78
CA PHE A 197 6.52 -5.79 -9.29
C PHE A 197 5.80 -6.33 -10.54
N GLN A 198 6.10 -7.57 -10.94
CA GLN A 198 5.46 -8.20 -12.10
C GLN A 198 3.95 -8.35 -11.91
N VAL A 199 3.50 -8.55 -10.66
CA VAL A 199 2.06 -8.62 -10.34
C VAL A 199 1.35 -7.32 -10.70
N THR A 200 1.94 -6.17 -10.37
CA THR A 200 1.37 -4.87 -10.75
C THR A 200 1.28 -4.71 -12.27
N LYS A 201 2.30 -5.17 -13.01
CA LYS A 201 2.27 -5.16 -14.48
C LYS A 201 1.14 -6.02 -15.03
N THR A 202 1.06 -7.28 -14.57
CA THR A 202 0.01 -8.21 -15.00
C THR A 202 -1.38 -7.65 -14.71
N PHE A 203 -1.55 -6.94 -13.61
CA PHE A 203 -2.81 -6.26 -13.29
C PHE A 203 -3.13 -5.14 -14.28
N VAL A 204 -2.18 -4.23 -14.53
CA VAL A 204 -2.38 -3.10 -15.46
C VAL A 204 -2.69 -3.57 -16.88
N GLU A 205 -2.11 -4.68 -17.32
CA GLU A 205 -2.38 -5.27 -18.66
C GLU A 205 -3.79 -5.87 -18.78
N ARG A 206 -4.53 -5.99 -17.68
CA ARG A 206 -5.92 -6.51 -17.64
C ARG A 206 -6.97 -5.42 -17.45
N LEU A 207 -6.55 -4.19 -17.16
CA LEU A 207 -7.45 -3.02 -17.13
C LEU A 207 -7.74 -2.52 -18.53
#